data_bfb0635af411ee1b2c40e2084f6ee649
#
_entry.id   bfb0635af411ee1b2c40e2084f6ee649
#
_cell.length_a   1.000
_cell.length_b   1.000
_cell.length_c   1.000
_cell.angle_alpha   90.00
_cell.angle_beta   90.00
_cell.angle_gamma   90.00
#
_symmetry.space_group_name_H-M   'P 1'
#
loop_
_entity.id
_entity.type
_entity.pdbx_description
1 polymer ?
#
loop_
_entity_poly.entity_id
_entity_poly.type
_entity_poly.pdbx_seq_one_letter_code
_entity_poly.pdbx_strand_id
1 'polypeptide(L)'
;MKRSMYFAIAWVALVALVIGWAGQHSTVAAHSAAHANNAFTPDTITWGPPPPFVAPGAQFAVIEGDPTAPGSNYTVRLKMPDGYRIAPHWHPLRENVTVISGTFKVGMGDTFETSKMGTFPAGSFAYLDPDMHHYAMASGDVVVQIHGTAPVKFNYINPKDDPSKNK
;
A
#
# COMPACT_ATOMS: atom_id res chain seq x y z
N MET A 1 69.08 -57.44 47.34
CA MET A 1 67.70 -57.74 46.90
C MET A 1 66.98 -56.42 46.67
N LYS A 2 66.88 -55.92 45.46
CA LYS A 2 66.13 -54.70 45.13
C LYS A 2 65.13 -55.06 44.02
N ARG A 3 63.82 -54.96 44.37
CA ARG A 3 62.71 -55.15 43.44
C ARG A 3 62.49 -53.85 42.71
N SER A 4 62.66 -53.88 41.40
CA SER A 4 62.35 -52.78 40.49
C SER A 4 60.87 -52.84 40.14
N MET A 5 60.14 -51.76 40.47
CA MET A 5 58.72 -51.62 40.21
C MET A 5 58.56 -50.78 38.94
N TYR A 6 58.13 -51.39 37.87
CA TYR A 6 57.84 -50.68 36.60
C TYR A 6 56.47 -50.07 36.69
N PHE A 7 56.43 -48.73 36.64
CA PHE A 7 55.19 -48.01 36.46
C PHE A 7 54.84 -47.99 34.98
N ALA A 8 53.78 -48.68 34.62
CA ALA A 8 53.20 -48.59 33.31
C ALA A 8 52.35 -47.28 33.23
N ILE A 9 52.82 -46.33 32.44
CA ILE A 9 52.08 -45.11 32.15
C ILE A 9 51.10 -45.43 31.01
N ALA A 10 49.81 -45.55 31.35
CA ALA A 10 48.76 -45.69 30.37
C ALA A 10 48.50 -44.34 29.72
N TRP A 11 48.76 -44.19 28.46
CA TRP A 11 48.36 -43.05 27.64
C TRP A 11 46.89 -43.22 27.33
N VAL A 12 46.06 -42.38 27.97
CA VAL A 12 44.65 -42.20 27.57
C VAL A 12 44.65 -41.25 26.39
N ALA A 13 44.45 -41.78 25.18
CA ALA A 13 44.21 -40.96 24.01
C ALA A 13 42.82 -40.34 24.12
N LEU A 14 42.78 -39.06 24.40
CA LEU A 14 41.53 -38.27 24.38
C LEU A 14 41.19 -37.96 22.93
N VAL A 15 40.30 -38.77 22.34
CA VAL A 15 39.73 -38.46 21.01
C VAL A 15 38.73 -37.34 21.21
N ALA A 16 39.13 -36.10 20.92
CA ALA A 16 38.21 -34.96 20.85
C ALA A 16 37.32 -35.13 19.60
N LEU A 17 36.10 -35.54 19.84
CA LEU A 17 35.07 -35.56 18.80
C LEU A 17 34.68 -34.11 18.52
N VAL A 18 35.29 -33.48 17.54
CA VAL A 18 34.81 -32.17 17.00
C VAL A 18 33.53 -32.45 16.23
N ILE A 19 32.42 -32.35 16.91
CA ILE A 19 31.11 -32.27 16.23
C ILE A 19 31.08 -30.94 15.51
N GLY A 20 31.45 -30.96 14.25
CA GLY A 20 31.26 -29.83 13.35
C GLY A 20 29.77 -29.54 13.23
N TRP A 21 29.33 -28.53 13.93
CA TRP A 21 28.00 -27.93 13.75
C TRP A 21 28.02 -27.21 12.40
N ALA A 22 27.75 -27.97 11.34
CA ALA A 22 27.47 -27.39 10.04
C ALA A 22 26.14 -26.62 10.21
N GLY A 23 26.28 -25.35 10.53
CA GLY A 23 25.14 -24.43 10.49
C GLY A 23 24.54 -24.53 9.10
N GLN A 24 23.40 -25.16 8.99
CA GLN A 24 22.58 -25.04 7.79
C GLN A 24 22.15 -23.58 7.71
N HIS A 25 22.97 -22.77 7.07
CA HIS A 25 22.49 -21.51 6.51
C HIS A 25 21.46 -21.92 5.45
N SER A 26 20.19 -22.02 5.87
CA SER A 26 19.07 -21.97 4.95
C SER A 26 19.21 -20.64 4.23
N THR A 27 19.90 -20.66 3.10
CA THR A 27 19.75 -19.61 2.11
C THR A 27 18.27 -19.64 1.76
N VAL A 28 17.49 -18.75 2.35
CA VAL A 28 16.21 -18.39 1.80
C VAL A 28 16.56 -17.90 0.40
N ALA A 29 16.48 -18.82 -0.56
CA ALA A 29 16.52 -18.44 -1.95
C ALA A 29 15.44 -17.39 -2.07
N ALA A 30 15.84 -16.14 -2.26
CA ALA A 30 14.94 -15.13 -2.72
C ALA A 30 14.31 -15.74 -3.97
N HIS A 31 13.09 -16.23 -3.83
CA HIS A 31 12.29 -16.57 -4.97
C HIS A 31 12.16 -15.24 -5.71
N SER A 32 13.03 -15.10 -6.72
CA SER A 32 12.74 -14.21 -7.83
C SER A 32 11.43 -14.77 -8.38
N ALA A 33 10.32 -14.32 -7.80
CA ALA A 33 9.01 -14.57 -8.33
C ALA A 33 9.12 -14.09 -9.78
N ALA A 34 9.13 -15.02 -10.72
CA ALA A 34 8.72 -14.70 -12.06
C ALA A 34 7.46 -13.89 -11.85
N HIS A 35 7.50 -12.59 -12.19
CA HIS A 35 6.39 -11.67 -11.98
C HIS A 35 5.20 -12.29 -12.69
N ALA A 36 4.35 -12.95 -11.92
CA ALA A 36 3.04 -13.32 -12.43
C ALA A 36 2.47 -12.00 -12.95
N ASN A 37 1.78 -12.02 -14.09
CA ASN A 37 1.18 -10.83 -14.72
C ASN A 37 0.23 -10.06 -13.79
N ASN A 38 0.11 -10.49 -12.54
CA ASN A 38 -0.78 -10.02 -11.47
C ASN A 38 -0.02 -9.50 -10.24
N ALA A 39 1.27 -9.23 -10.33
CA ALA A 39 2.08 -8.69 -9.23
C ALA A 39 2.69 -7.34 -9.62
N PHE A 40 2.47 -6.34 -8.78
CA PHE A 40 2.89 -4.96 -9.03
C PHE A 40 3.78 -4.48 -7.89
N THR A 41 4.99 -4.06 -8.22
CA THR A 41 5.88 -3.34 -7.30
C THR A 41 5.76 -1.83 -7.56
N PRO A 42 6.18 -0.96 -6.64
CA PRO A 42 6.05 0.49 -6.82
C PRO A 42 6.68 1.02 -8.11
N ASP A 43 7.77 0.40 -8.56
CA ASP A 43 8.54 0.76 -9.77
C ASP A 43 7.94 0.22 -11.07
N THR A 44 7.05 -0.78 -11.00
CA THR A 44 6.38 -1.35 -12.18
C THR A 44 5.02 -0.69 -12.47
N ILE A 45 4.55 0.21 -11.61
CA ILE A 45 3.27 0.89 -11.79
C ILE A 45 3.39 1.95 -12.88
N THR A 46 2.54 1.85 -13.89
CA THR A 46 2.43 2.87 -14.93
C THR A 46 1.44 3.95 -14.49
N TRP A 47 1.94 5.15 -14.28
CA TRP A 47 1.15 6.31 -13.93
C TRP A 47 0.73 7.09 -15.17
N GLY A 48 -0.53 7.53 -15.20
CA GLY A 48 -1.11 8.37 -16.24
C GLY A 48 -1.85 9.57 -15.66
N PRO A 49 -2.48 10.39 -16.53
CA PRO A 49 -3.35 11.47 -16.07
C PRO A 49 -4.56 10.92 -15.32
N PRO A 50 -5.13 11.69 -14.39
CA PRO A 50 -6.34 11.28 -13.70
C PRO A 50 -7.54 11.27 -14.67
N PRO A 51 -8.61 10.50 -14.36
CA PRO A 51 -9.84 10.55 -15.14
C PRO A 51 -10.48 11.95 -15.06
N PRO A 52 -11.32 12.33 -16.05
CA PRO A 52 -11.83 13.69 -16.19
C PRO A 52 -12.57 14.26 -14.97
N PHE A 53 -13.13 13.38 -14.14
CA PHE A 53 -13.83 13.76 -12.91
C PHE A 53 -12.91 13.96 -11.70
N VAL A 54 -11.62 13.75 -11.84
CA VAL A 54 -10.61 14.05 -10.82
C VAL A 54 -9.82 15.29 -11.29
N ALA A 55 -9.62 16.25 -10.39
CA ALA A 55 -8.96 17.50 -10.73
C ALA A 55 -7.52 17.27 -11.27
N PRO A 56 -7.05 18.10 -12.21
CA PRO A 56 -5.68 18.02 -12.72
C PRO A 56 -4.64 18.17 -11.61
N GLY A 57 -3.45 17.59 -11.82
CA GLY A 57 -2.33 17.66 -10.87
C GLY A 57 -2.07 16.36 -10.14
N ALA A 58 -3.05 15.46 -10.05
CA ALA A 58 -2.82 14.09 -9.58
C ALA A 58 -2.34 13.17 -10.72
N GLN A 59 -1.80 12.00 -10.35
CA GLN A 59 -1.52 10.89 -11.26
C GLN A 59 -2.39 9.69 -10.87
N PHE A 60 -2.81 8.92 -11.85
CA PHE A 60 -3.72 7.79 -11.68
C PHE A 60 -3.12 6.52 -12.29
N ALA A 61 -3.32 5.38 -11.65
CA ALA A 61 -2.92 4.09 -12.16
C ALA A 61 -4.01 3.04 -11.89
N VAL A 62 -4.40 2.30 -12.91
CA VAL A 62 -5.22 1.09 -12.75
C VAL A 62 -4.26 -0.06 -12.42
N ILE A 63 -4.47 -0.68 -11.27
CA ILE A 63 -3.68 -1.82 -10.81
C ILE A 63 -4.38 -3.12 -11.22
N GLU A 64 -5.71 -3.16 -11.10
CA GLU A 64 -6.50 -4.35 -11.42
C GLU A 64 -7.90 -3.93 -11.87
N GLY A 65 -8.48 -4.74 -12.74
CA GLY A 65 -9.86 -4.62 -13.18
C GLY A 65 -10.14 -3.43 -14.09
N ASP A 66 -11.42 -3.13 -14.25
CA ASP A 66 -11.88 -1.98 -15.04
C ASP A 66 -12.76 -1.08 -14.16
N PRO A 67 -12.28 0.11 -13.76
CA PRO A 67 -13.04 1.03 -12.92
C PRO A 67 -14.29 1.61 -13.61
N THR A 68 -14.50 1.32 -14.89
CA THR A 68 -15.65 1.82 -15.67
C THR A 68 -16.71 0.74 -15.94
N ALA A 69 -16.35 -0.54 -15.91
CA ALA A 69 -17.23 -1.65 -16.26
C ALA A 69 -18.18 -2.02 -15.09
N PRO A 70 -19.50 -1.83 -15.21
CA PRO A 70 -20.45 -2.11 -14.15
C PRO A 70 -20.35 -3.52 -13.59
N GLY A 71 -20.27 -3.63 -12.26
CA GLY A 71 -20.21 -4.91 -11.54
C GLY A 71 -18.82 -5.56 -11.47
N SER A 72 -17.81 -5.03 -12.15
CA SER A 72 -16.44 -5.52 -12.01
C SER A 72 -15.80 -4.99 -10.71
N ASN A 73 -14.88 -5.76 -10.14
CA ASN A 73 -14.00 -5.24 -9.12
C ASN A 73 -12.90 -4.40 -9.77
N TYR A 74 -12.42 -3.40 -9.04
CA TYR A 74 -11.28 -2.60 -9.46
C TYR A 74 -10.35 -2.31 -8.29
N THR A 75 -9.08 -2.13 -8.61
CA THR A 75 -8.08 -1.54 -7.72
C THR A 75 -7.32 -0.47 -8.52
N VAL A 76 -7.32 0.76 -7.99
CA VAL A 76 -6.62 1.89 -8.59
C VAL A 76 -5.72 2.57 -7.56
N ARG A 77 -4.74 3.32 -8.01
CA ARG A 77 -3.97 4.21 -7.15
C ARG A 77 -4.06 5.64 -7.64
N LEU A 78 -4.16 6.55 -6.68
CA LEU A 78 -4.11 7.98 -6.91
C LEU A 78 -2.89 8.55 -6.19
N LYS A 79 -2.03 9.26 -6.93
CA LYS A 79 -0.87 9.95 -6.41
C LYS A 79 -1.14 11.44 -6.48
N MET A 80 -1.05 12.10 -5.35
CA MET A 80 -1.43 13.49 -5.15
C MET A 80 -0.23 14.28 -4.60
N PRO A 81 0.14 15.42 -5.19
CA PRO A 81 1.16 16.30 -4.62
C PRO A 81 0.66 16.96 -3.33
N ASP A 82 1.59 17.56 -2.59
CA ASP A 82 1.25 18.31 -1.38
C ASP A 82 0.20 19.38 -1.63
N GLY A 83 -0.76 19.48 -0.71
CA GLY A 83 -1.85 20.44 -0.78
C GLY A 83 -2.95 20.11 -1.80
N TYR A 84 -2.83 19.00 -2.55
CA TYR A 84 -3.86 18.59 -3.50
C TYR A 84 -5.21 18.37 -2.78
N ARG A 85 -6.29 18.90 -3.34
CA ARG A 85 -7.63 18.85 -2.73
C ARG A 85 -8.61 18.12 -3.63
N ILE A 86 -9.47 17.34 -2.99
CA ILE A 86 -10.66 16.75 -3.59
C ILE A 86 -11.85 17.43 -2.92
N ALA A 87 -12.61 18.19 -3.69
CA ALA A 87 -13.77 18.94 -3.21
C ALA A 87 -14.87 18.01 -2.67
N PRO A 88 -15.83 18.51 -1.88
CA PRO A 88 -16.92 17.71 -1.35
C PRO A 88 -17.69 16.97 -2.43
N HIS A 89 -17.78 15.65 -2.26
CA HIS A 89 -18.41 14.73 -3.20
C HIS A 89 -18.89 13.46 -2.48
N TRP A 90 -19.57 12.60 -3.20
CA TRP A 90 -20.01 11.29 -2.76
C TRP A 90 -19.96 10.27 -3.91
N HIS A 91 -20.01 8.99 -3.54
CA HIS A 91 -20.02 7.86 -4.47
C HIS A 91 -21.30 7.04 -4.32
N PRO A 92 -21.88 6.52 -5.42
CA PRO A 92 -23.06 5.66 -5.34
C PRO A 92 -22.77 4.23 -4.86
N LEU A 93 -21.47 3.86 -4.80
CA LEU A 93 -21.00 2.57 -4.33
C LEU A 93 -19.93 2.81 -3.26
N ARG A 94 -19.70 1.80 -2.40
CA ARG A 94 -18.68 1.88 -1.35
C ARG A 94 -17.30 2.08 -1.94
N GLU A 95 -16.56 3.04 -1.39
CA GLU A 95 -15.14 3.25 -1.64
C GLU A 95 -14.32 2.72 -0.46
N ASN A 96 -13.27 1.95 -0.74
CA ASN A 96 -12.30 1.51 0.25
C ASN A 96 -10.96 2.16 -0.07
N VAL A 97 -10.36 2.82 0.92
CA VAL A 97 -9.13 3.62 0.77
C VAL A 97 -8.06 3.12 1.72
N THR A 98 -6.90 2.78 1.18
CA THR A 98 -5.69 2.47 1.94
C THR A 98 -4.64 3.54 1.65
N VAL A 99 -4.08 4.15 2.67
CA VAL A 99 -2.96 5.10 2.52
C VAL A 99 -1.66 4.31 2.36
N ILE A 100 -1.05 4.39 1.17
CA ILE A 100 0.21 3.69 0.86
C ILE A 100 1.41 4.50 1.33
N SER A 101 1.39 5.82 1.09
CA SER A 101 2.47 6.73 1.51
C SER A 101 1.93 8.13 1.81
N GLY A 102 2.68 8.89 2.59
CA GLY A 102 2.32 10.26 2.99
C GLY A 102 1.22 10.30 4.06
N THR A 103 0.54 11.43 4.15
CA THR A 103 -0.55 11.67 5.09
C THR A 103 -1.79 12.15 4.36
N PHE A 104 -2.82 11.32 4.35
CA PHE A 104 -4.10 11.64 3.73
C PHE A 104 -5.04 12.26 4.78
N LYS A 105 -5.70 13.34 4.45
CA LYS A 105 -6.68 13.99 5.32
C LYS A 105 -8.07 13.87 4.70
N VAL A 106 -9.05 13.48 5.50
CA VAL A 106 -10.45 13.31 5.07
C VAL A 106 -11.38 14.05 6.04
N GLY A 107 -12.30 14.82 5.51
CA GLY A 107 -13.37 15.44 6.25
C GLY A 107 -14.74 14.99 5.71
N MET A 108 -15.75 15.04 6.57
CA MET A 108 -17.11 14.63 6.23
C MET A 108 -18.01 15.84 6.07
N GLY A 109 -18.96 15.74 5.11
CA GLY A 109 -19.98 16.77 4.87
C GLY A 109 -19.80 17.55 3.57
N ASP A 110 -20.58 18.61 3.40
CA ASP A 110 -20.78 19.33 2.15
C ASP A 110 -19.84 20.53 1.98
N THR A 111 -19.14 20.90 3.03
CA THR A 111 -18.26 22.08 3.07
C THR A 111 -16.84 21.66 3.35
N PHE A 112 -15.89 22.18 2.55
CA PHE A 112 -14.47 21.90 2.73
C PHE A 112 -13.91 22.67 3.93
N GLU A 113 -13.69 21.98 5.04
CA GLU A 113 -13.19 22.58 6.30
C GLU A 113 -11.94 21.82 6.80
N THR A 114 -10.76 22.41 6.63
CA THR A 114 -9.51 21.77 7.02
C THR A 114 -9.40 21.46 8.51
N SER A 115 -10.06 22.26 9.35
CA SER A 115 -10.10 22.07 10.80
C SER A 115 -10.91 20.85 11.26
N LYS A 116 -11.78 20.33 10.39
CA LYS A 116 -12.64 19.16 10.66
C LYS A 116 -12.09 17.86 10.05
N MET A 117 -10.93 17.91 9.41
CA MET A 117 -10.34 16.73 8.76
C MET A 117 -9.68 15.81 9.77
N GLY A 118 -9.99 14.52 9.69
CA GLY A 118 -9.17 13.46 10.27
C GLY A 118 -7.86 13.30 9.52
N THR A 119 -6.84 12.78 10.21
CA THR A 119 -5.49 12.58 9.67
C THR A 119 -5.16 11.10 9.62
N PHE A 120 -4.81 10.61 8.43
CA PHE A 120 -4.58 9.20 8.14
C PHE A 120 -3.16 9.03 7.56
N PRO A 121 -2.18 8.59 8.36
CA PRO A 121 -0.83 8.31 7.87
C PRO A 121 -0.78 7.03 7.04
N ALA A 122 0.38 6.76 6.41
CA ALA A 122 0.63 5.51 5.70
C ALA A 122 0.29 4.28 6.55
N GLY A 123 -0.34 3.28 5.94
CA GLY A 123 -0.88 2.08 6.60
C GLY A 123 -2.31 2.24 7.12
N SER A 124 -2.89 3.44 7.10
CA SER A 124 -4.29 3.65 7.47
C SER A 124 -5.23 3.07 6.42
N PHE A 125 -6.38 2.60 6.89
CA PHE A 125 -7.48 2.15 6.06
C PHE A 125 -8.78 2.85 6.50
N ALA A 126 -9.59 3.24 5.53
CA ALA A 126 -10.94 3.76 5.74
C ALA A 126 -11.87 3.24 4.65
N TYR A 127 -13.15 3.24 4.92
CA TYR A 127 -14.16 3.02 3.89
C TYR A 127 -15.25 4.08 4.01
N LEU A 128 -15.85 4.38 2.89
CA LEU A 128 -16.97 5.31 2.75
C LEU A 128 -18.14 4.53 2.16
N ASP A 129 -19.23 4.46 2.90
CA ASP A 129 -20.44 3.81 2.40
C ASP A 129 -21.08 4.65 1.29
N PRO A 130 -21.97 4.07 0.48
CA PRO A 130 -22.71 4.83 -0.53
C PRO A 130 -23.31 6.10 0.04
N ASP A 131 -23.30 7.16 -0.75
CA ASP A 131 -23.89 8.46 -0.46
C ASP A 131 -23.28 9.21 0.75
N MET A 132 -22.14 8.74 1.29
CA MET A 132 -21.42 9.49 2.33
C MET A 132 -20.68 10.69 1.71
N HIS A 133 -21.13 11.91 2.04
CA HIS A 133 -20.50 13.14 1.59
C HIS A 133 -19.17 13.36 2.30
N HIS A 134 -18.10 13.52 1.54
CA HIS A 134 -16.76 13.71 2.07
C HIS A 134 -15.87 14.56 1.15
N TYR A 135 -14.76 14.98 1.68
CA TYR A 135 -13.73 15.74 0.97
C TYR A 135 -12.35 15.33 1.48
N ALA A 136 -11.32 15.55 0.68
CA ALA A 136 -9.99 15.07 1.03
C ALA A 136 -8.88 16.06 0.67
N MET A 137 -7.72 15.90 1.31
CA MET A 137 -6.52 16.68 1.03
C MET A 137 -5.27 15.86 1.27
N ALA A 138 -4.27 16.03 0.41
CA ALA A 138 -2.92 15.54 0.62
C ALA A 138 -2.14 16.47 1.55
N SER A 139 -1.38 15.90 2.48
CA SER A 139 -0.41 16.61 3.31
C SER A 139 0.96 15.98 3.10
N GLY A 140 1.85 16.68 2.39
CA GLY A 140 2.95 16.09 1.67
C GLY A 140 2.50 15.34 0.42
N ASP A 141 3.43 14.68 -0.27
CA ASP A 141 3.09 13.78 -1.38
C ASP A 141 2.41 12.52 -0.86
N VAL A 142 1.23 12.20 -1.39
CA VAL A 142 0.39 11.09 -0.92
C VAL A 142 0.11 10.11 -2.05
N VAL A 143 0.19 8.83 -1.74
CA VAL A 143 -0.36 7.76 -2.57
C VAL A 143 -1.43 7.03 -1.78
N VAL A 144 -2.64 6.97 -2.33
CA VAL A 144 -3.71 6.11 -1.83
C VAL A 144 -4.01 4.99 -2.82
N GLN A 145 -4.39 3.83 -2.31
CA GLN A 145 -4.99 2.76 -3.10
C GLN A 145 -6.47 2.72 -2.80
N ILE A 146 -7.25 2.72 -3.85
CA ILE A 146 -8.71 2.70 -3.80
C ILE A 146 -9.18 1.42 -4.48
N HIS A 147 -10.12 0.71 -3.84
CA HIS A 147 -10.72 -0.47 -4.44
C HIS A 147 -12.21 -0.55 -4.13
N GLY A 148 -12.94 -1.21 -4.99
CA GLY A 148 -14.38 -1.35 -4.86
C GLY A 148 -15.00 -2.07 -6.04
N THR A 149 -16.32 -1.86 -6.21
CA THR A 149 -17.07 -2.32 -7.37
C THR A 149 -17.31 -1.14 -8.32
N ALA A 150 -17.09 -1.35 -9.61
CA ALA A 150 -17.30 -0.33 -10.65
C ALA A 150 -18.80 -0.16 -10.99
N PRO A 151 -19.18 0.99 -11.56
CA PRO A 151 -18.31 2.07 -12.02
C PRO A 151 -17.91 3.04 -10.90
N VAL A 152 -16.67 3.53 -10.96
CA VAL A 152 -16.25 4.68 -10.13
C VAL A 152 -16.98 5.92 -10.61
N LYS A 153 -17.69 6.58 -9.71
CA LYS A 153 -18.39 7.84 -9.98
C LYS A 153 -18.14 8.83 -8.86
N PHE A 154 -17.86 10.07 -9.25
CA PHE A 154 -17.81 11.22 -8.36
C PHE A 154 -19.06 12.07 -8.59
N ASN A 155 -19.81 12.32 -7.54
CA ASN A 155 -20.94 13.24 -7.55
C ASN A 155 -20.56 14.43 -6.68
N TYR A 156 -20.10 15.52 -7.30
CA TYR A 156 -19.70 16.71 -6.58
C TYR A 156 -20.92 17.44 -5.99
N ILE A 157 -20.82 17.88 -4.74
CA ILE A 157 -21.89 18.63 -4.05
C ILE A 157 -22.12 19.96 -4.76
N ASN A 158 -21.05 20.68 -5.06
CA ASN A 158 -21.14 21.86 -5.92
C ASN A 158 -20.75 21.47 -7.37
N PRO A 159 -21.67 21.57 -8.34
CA PRO A 159 -21.36 21.21 -9.73
C PRO A 159 -20.21 22.00 -10.37
N LYS A 160 -19.82 23.15 -9.82
CA LYS A 160 -18.67 23.94 -10.27
C LYS A 160 -17.33 23.29 -9.91
N ASP A 161 -17.33 22.39 -8.94
CA ASP A 161 -16.13 21.67 -8.51
C ASP A 161 -15.85 20.44 -9.38
N ASP A 162 -16.79 20.08 -10.27
CA ASP A 162 -16.63 18.96 -11.21
C ASP A 162 -15.70 19.37 -12.37
N PRO A 163 -14.46 18.88 -12.41
CA PRO A 163 -13.52 19.31 -13.43
C PRO A 163 -13.89 18.82 -14.84
N SER A 164 -14.76 17.83 -14.95
CA SER A 164 -15.26 17.36 -16.26
C SER A 164 -16.17 18.34 -16.95
N LYS A 165 -16.75 19.29 -16.20
CA LYS A 165 -17.66 20.32 -16.70
C LYS A 165 -16.98 21.67 -16.98
N ASN A 166 -15.74 21.83 -16.54
CA ASN A 166 -14.98 23.09 -16.63
C ASN A 166 -13.98 23.09 -17.81
N LYS A 167 -14.36 22.58 -18.97
CA LYS A 167 -13.54 22.58 -20.19
C LYS A 167 -13.80 23.81 -21.03
#